data_421e9937750f59058a035b32d05ac534
#
_entry.id   421e9937750f59058a035b32d05ac534
#
_cell.length_a   1.000
_cell.length_b   1.000
_cell.length_c   1.000
_cell.angle_alpha   90.00
_cell.angle_beta   90.00
_cell.angle_gamma   90.00
#
_symmetry.space_group_name_H-M   'P 1'
#
loop_
_entity.id
_entity.type
_entity.pdbx_description
1 polymer ?
#
loop_
_entity_poly.entity_id
_entity_poly.type
_entity_poly.pdbx_seq_one_letter_code
_entity_poly.pdbx_strand_id
1 'polypeptide(L)'
;MDTIYQGVLTLIRSALNNEKLPLPAGFTLEAAEKLIRSQSLVPLIYRGAFNCSLDLNAPLMQKYQLQYFRHLVSSDKQVRAVEQICAAFEENSIDYMPLKGCNLKKIYPTQEMRAMGDADILIRLEQYEKIKPIMQGLGYEDVKESSYDFCWKNKDLYLELHKRLFGPNEVDLCGYFGTGWEKAHQGQGFRYDMSREDEYVYIFTHMAKHFRFCGIGVRHFVDLYVYSRAYPDLDVAKIEKTMKQLRLLEFYRNVCRAFKVWFEDAPTDPVTELITQYVFTSGSFGTMENKLYSTEVIKAGQKKEEVKNSRAKSLFSALFPSLDLMQLSYNVLYKYPILYPFFWPIRWVDILIHRRKNIGKRLNIIQSMTDEKIEDHQQIMNRMGLSLDFAQPD
;
A
#
# COMPACT_ATOMS: atom_id res chain seq x y z
N MET A 1 -6.71 11.49 21.71
CA MET A 1 -6.63 11.53 20.21
C MET A 1 -6.83 12.96 19.73
N ASP A 2 -6.08 13.40 18.73
CA ASP A 2 -6.20 14.74 18.11
C ASP A 2 -7.61 14.95 17.50
N THR A 3 -8.20 16.15 17.67
CA THR A 3 -9.56 16.49 17.20
C THR A 3 -9.71 16.34 15.69
N ILE A 4 -8.65 16.65 14.93
CA ILE A 4 -8.67 16.52 13.46
C ILE A 4 -8.71 15.03 13.07
N TYR A 5 -7.90 14.19 13.71
CA TYR A 5 -7.90 12.73 13.45
C TYR A 5 -9.25 12.12 13.82
N GLN A 6 -9.79 12.48 14.97
CA GLN A 6 -11.10 12.02 15.42
C GLN A 6 -12.22 12.42 14.44
N GLY A 7 -12.24 13.67 13.98
CA GLY A 7 -13.23 14.15 13.01
C GLY A 7 -13.12 13.44 11.66
N VAL A 8 -11.89 13.20 11.16
CA VAL A 8 -11.67 12.44 9.92
C VAL A 8 -12.16 10.99 10.08
N LEU A 9 -11.85 10.32 11.19
CA LEU A 9 -12.33 8.95 11.48
C LEU A 9 -13.85 8.89 11.60
N THR A 10 -14.48 9.89 12.25
CA THR A 10 -15.94 10.02 12.33
C THR A 10 -16.58 10.14 10.96
N LEU A 11 -16.00 10.94 10.05
CA LEU A 11 -16.49 11.06 8.68
C LEU A 11 -16.30 9.77 7.87
N ILE A 12 -15.19 9.07 8.04
CA ILE A 12 -14.97 7.75 7.41
C ILE A 12 -16.03 6.76 7.92
N ARG A 13 -16.23 6.66 9.23
CA ARG A 13 -17.25 5.78 9.84
C ARG A 13 -18.65 6.12 9.33
N SER A 14 -19.00 7.40 9.29
CA SER A 14 -20.27 7.89 8.74
C SER A 14 -20.48 7.45 7.28
N ALA A 15 -19.44 7.55 6.44
CA ALA A 15 -19.48 7.12 5.05
C ALA A 15 -19.70 5.60 4.93
N LEU A 16 -18.95 4.80 5.70
CA LEU A 16 -19.01 3.33 5.65
C LEU A 16 -20.33 2.76 6.15
N ASN A 17 -20.93 3.38 7.17
CA ASN A 17 -22.19 2.92 7.76
C ASN A 17 -23.42 3.61 7.17
N ASN A 18 -23.24 4.64 6.34
CA ASN A 18 -24.29 5.51 5.81
C ASN A 18 -25.15 6.12 6.95
N GLU A 19 -24.51 6.59 8.01
CA GLU A 19 -25.15 7.12 9.21
C GLU A 19 -24.69 8.56 9.51
N LYS A 20 -25.58 9.33 10.15
CA LYS A 20 -25.24 10.66 10.64
C LYS A 20 -24.60 10.54 12.02
N LEU A 21 -23.36 11.00 12.15
CA LEU A 21 -22.61 11.03 13.39
C LEU A 21 -22.29 12.43 13.84
N PRO A 22 -22.25 12.69 15.18
CA PRO A 22 -21.81 13.97 15.70
C PRO A 22 -20.32 14.15 15.48
N LEU A 23 -19.91 15.29 14.95
CA LEU A 23 -18.51 15.64 14.79
C LEU A 23 -17.93 16.17 16.10
N PRO A 24 -16.65 15.95 16.39
CA PRO A 24 -15.98 16.49 17.56
C PRO A 24 -16.06 18.01 17.61
N ALA A 25 -16.24 18.56 18.82
CA ALA A 25 -16.23 20.01 19.02
C ALA A 25 -14.92 20.63 18.53
N GLY A 26 -15.00 21.71 17.75
CA GLY A 26 -13.86 22.39 17.16
C GLY A 26 -13.30 21.75 15.88
N PHE A 27 -13.85 20.63 15.40
CA PHE A 27 -13.48 20.07 14.10
C PHE A 27 -14.01 20.96 12.97
N THR A 28 -13.14 21.27 12.00
CA THR A 28 -13.53 21.89 10.73
C THR A 28 -12.88 21.14 9.57
N LEU A 29 -13.58 21.09 8.44
CA LEU A 29 -13.10 20.40 7.26
C LEU A 29 -11.85 21.08 6.67
N GLU A 30 -11.78 22.43 6.79
CA GLU A 30 -10.65 23.25 6.36
C GLU A 30 -9.37 22.91 7.13
N ALA A 31 -9.46 22.74 8.45
CA ALA A 31 -8.32 22.33 9.28
C ALA A 31 -7.82 20.92 8.89
N ALA A 32 -8.71 20.03 8.46
CA ALA A 32 -8.41 18.68 8.05
C ALA A 32 -8.00 18.54 6.56
N GLU A 33 -8.16 19.60 5.72
CA GLU A 33 -7.98 19.49 4.25
C GLU A 33 -6.64 18.89 3.85
N LYS A 34 -5.54 19.40 4.41
CA LYS A 34 -4.19 18.91 4.09
C LYS A 34 -4.03 17.43 4.40
N LEU A 35 -4.55 16.99 5.53
CA LEU A 35 -4.54 15.60 5.97
C LEU A 35 -5.37 14.73 5.03
N ILE A 36 -6.62 15.09 4.78
CA ILE A 36 -7.55 14.37 3.90
C ILE A 36 -6.93 14.14 2.52
N ARG A 37 -6.31 15.16 1.95
CA ARG A 37 -5.66 15.07 0.64
C ARG A 37 -4.41 14.19 0.67
N SER A 38 -3.57 14.33 1.69
CA SER A 38 -2.35 13.51 1.81
C SER A 38 -2.67 12.02 2.00
N GLN A 39 -3.84 11.71 2.56
CA GLN A 39 -4.34 10.36 2.79
C GLN A 39 -5.21 9.81 1.64
N SER A 40 -5.45 10.61 0.58
CA SER A 40 -6.31 10.22 -0.56
C SER A 40 -7.74 9.82 -0.16
N LEU A 41 -8.33 10.54 0.82
CA LEU A 41 -9.61 10.18 1.45
C LEU A 41 -10.82 10.94 0.89
N VAL A 42 -10.63 11.84 -0.07
CA VAL A 42 -11.70 12.74 -0.53
C VAL A 42 -13.04 12.03 -0.82
N PRO A 43 -13.10 10.87 -1.49
CA PRO A 43 -14.39 10.20 -1.74
C PRO A 43 -15.10 9.76 -0.47
N LEU A 44 -14.39 9.15 0.49
CA LEU A 44 -14.94 8.76 1.78
C LEU A 44 -15.39 9.98 2.59
N ILE A 45 -14.54 11.01 2.67
CA ILE A 45 -14.83 12.22 3.45
C ILE A 45 -16.00 12.98 2.87
N TYR A 46 -16.12 13.11 1.55
CA TYR A 46 -17.28 13.74 0.92
C TYR A 46 -18.58 13.04 1.30
N ARG A 47 -18.64 11.70 1.23
CA ARG A 47 -19.82 10.91 1.63
C ARG A 47 -20.13 11.07 3.12
N GLY A 48 -19.14 10.99 3.99
CA GLY A 48 -19.33 11.19 5.42
C GLY A 48 -19.79 12.61 5.77
N ALA A 49 -19.22 13.63 5.13
CA ALA A 49 -19.61 15.01 5.30
C ALA A 49 -21.06 15.26 4.82
N PHE A 50 -21.45 14.65 3.71
CA PHE A 50 -22.82 14.65 3.22
C PHE A 50 -23.79 14.05 4.25
N ASN A 51 -23.49 12.84 4.76
CA ASN A 51 -24.29 12.18 5.76
C ASN A 51 -24.40 12.98 7.08
N CYS A 52 -23.31 13.62 7.50
CA CYS A 52 -23.27 14.48 8.69
C CYS A 52 -23.89 15.87 8.50
N SER A 53 -24.46 16.14 7.31
CA SER A 53 -25.14 17.42 6.99
C SER A 53 -24.21 18.65 7.08
N LEU A 54 -22.94 18.50 6.69
CA LEU A 54 -22.07 19.66 6.53
C LEU A 54 -22.59 20.56 5.38
N ASP A 55 -22.29 21.85 5.46
CA ASP A 55 -22.75 22.82 4.46
C ASP A 55 -22.17 22.49 3.07
N LEU A 56 -23.03 22.01 2.19
CA LEU A 56 -22.67 21.64 0.81
C LEU A 56 -22.32 22.86 -0.06
N ASN A 57 -22.72 24.07 0.35
CA ASN A 57 -22.41 25.28 -0.38
C ASN A 57 -21.02 25.85 0.02
N ALA A 58 -20.41 25.33 1.09
CA ALA A 58 -19.07 25.74 1.45
C ALA A 58 -18.08 25.46 0.31
N PRO A 59 -17.15 26.39 0.00
CA PRO A 59 -16.24 26.26 -1.14
C PRO A 59 -15.45 24.96 -1.15
N LEU A 60 -15.03 24.46 0.02
CA LEU A 60 -14.30 23.21 0.14
C LEU A 60 -15.17 22.00 -0.17
N MET A 61 -16.44 22.01 0.25
CA MET A 61 -17.40 20.95 -0.06
C MET A 61 -17.72 20.89 -1.55
N GLN A 62 -17.88 22.03 -2.23
CA GLN A 62 -18.05 22.07 -3.69
C GLN A 62 -16.83 21.51 -4.42
N LYS A 63 -15.62 21.82 -3.96
CA LYS A 63 -14.38 21.26 -4.48
C LYS A 63 -14.32 19.73 -4.28
N TYR A 64 -14.72 19.25 -3.12
CA TYR A 64 -14.76 17.80 -2.83
C TYR A 64 -15.84 17.10 -3.64
N GLN A 65 -17.01 17.72 -3.84
CA GLN A 65 -18.06 17.21 -4.71
C GLN A 65 -17.55 16.99 -6.14
N LEU A 66 -16.87 17.98 -6.72
CA LEU A 66 -16.30 17.85 -8.06
C LEU A 66 -15.26 16.72 -8.14
N GLN A 67 -14.41 16.60 -7.11
CA GLN A 67 -13.42 15.51 -7.05
C GLN A 67 -14.09 14.14 -6.88
N TYR A 68 -15.14 14.05 -6.07
CA TYR A 68 -15.93 12.83 -5.88
C TYR A 68 -16.55 12.36 -7.20
N PHE A 69 -17.20 13.24 -7.97
CA PHE A 69 -17.78 12.87 -9.25
C PHE A 69 -16.71 12.45 -10.29
N ARG A 70 -15.58 13.10 -10.33
CA ARG A 70 -14.45 12.68 -11.18
C ARG A 70 -13.97 11.28 -10.77
N HIS A 71 -13.92 11.02 -9.48
CA HIS A 71 -13.49 9.74 -8.95
C HIS A 71 -14.51 8.63 -9.22
N LEU A 72 -15.80 8.94 -9.14
CA LEU A 72 -16.89 8.03 -9.52
C LEU A 72 -16.72 7.57 -10.97
N VAL A 73 -16.56 8.50 -11.91
CA VAL A 73 -16.35 8.18 -13.34
C VAL A 73 -15.07 7.37 -13.55
N SER A 74 -13.98 7.75 -12.90
CA SER A 74 -12.72 7.01 -13.00
C SER A 74 -12.84 5.59 -12.42
N SER A 75 -13.53 5.44 -11.29
CA SER A 75 -13.76 4.15 -10.64
C SER A 75 -14.55 3.20 -11.53
N ASP A 76 -15.64 3.68 -12.17
CA ASP A 76 -16.44 2.90 -13.11
C ASP A 76 -15.60 2.42 -14.30
N LYS A 77 -14.81 3.30 -14.90
CA LYS A 77 -13.90 2.94 -15.99
C LYS A 77 -12.87 1.89 -15.59
N GLN A 78 -12.29 2.01 -14.40
CA GLN A 78 -11.32 1.04 -13.89
C GLN A 78 -11.96 -0.34 -13.69
N VAL A 79 -13.17 -0.39 -13.13
CA VAL A 79 -13.90 -1.65 -12.93
C VAL A 79 -14.20 -2.32 -14.28
N ARG A 80 -14.75 -1.57 -15.24
CA ARG A 80 -15.01 -2.10 -16.59
C ARG A 80 -13.75 -2.58 -17.29
N ALA A 81 -12.64 -1.86 -17.13
CA ALA A 81 -11.36 -2.25 -17.71
C ALA A 81 -10.85 -3.59 -17.13
N VAL A 82 -10.98 -3.78 -15.81
CA VAL A 82 -10.64 -5.06 -15.16
C VAL A 82 -11.56 -6.18 -15.66
N GLU A 83 -12.87 -5.93 -15.78
CA GLU A 83 -13.83 -6.90 -16.29
C GLU A 83 -13.51 -7.31 -17.73
N GLN A 84 -13.14 -6.37 -18.60
CA GLN A 84 -12.72 -6.65 -19.98
C GLN A 84 -11.46 -7.52 -20.03
N ILE A 85 -10.46 -7.24 -19.17
CA ILE A 85 -9.25 -8.06 -19.09
C ILE A 85 -9.60 -9.48 -18.63
N CYS A 86 -10.40 -9.61 -17.57
CA CYS A 86 -10.83 -10.91 -17.06
C CYS A 86 -11.60 -11.70 -18.12
N ALA A 87 -12.52 -11.07 -18.85
CA ALA A 87 -13.26 -11.71 -19.95
C ALA A 87 -12.32 -12.19 -21.06
N ALA A 88 -11.35 -11.37 -21.46
CA ALA A 88 -10.36 -11.77 -22.46
C ALA A 88 -9.48 -12.93 -21.98
N PHE A 89 -9.16 -13.00 -20.68
CA PHE A 89 -8.42 -14.13 -20.11
C PHE A 89 -9.27 -15.41 -20.13
N GLU A 90 -10.56 -15.33 -19.78
CA GLU A 90 -11.50 -16.47 -19.92
C GLU A 90 -11.57 -16.99 -21.35
N GLU A 91 -11.78 -16.10 -22.34
CA GLU A 91 -11.86 -16.46 -23.76
C GLU A 91 -10.61 -17.15 -24.31
N ASN A 92 -9.44 -16.83 -23.73
CA ASN A 92 -8.14 -17.35 -24.15
C ASN A 92 -7.58 -18.46 -23.25
N SER A 93 -8.38 -18.97 -22.30
CA SER A 93 -7.99 -20.03 -21.37
C SER A 93 -6.73 -19.67 -20.57
N ILE A 94 -6.68 -18.45 -20.05
CA ILE A 94 -5.61 -17.94 -19.20
C ILE A 94 -6.03 -18.03 -17.73
N ASP A 95 -5.26 -18.73 -16.91
CA ASP A 95 -5.45 -18.76 -15.46
C ASP A 95 -5.12 -17.39 -14.85
N TYR A 96 -6.02 -16.85 -14.04
CA TYR A 96 -5.83 -15.55 -13.41
C TYR A 96 -6.48 -15.48 -12.04
N MET A 97 -5.92 -14.64 -11.16
CA MET A 97 -6.49 -14.35 -9.84
C MET A 97 -6.47 -12.84 -9.60
N PRO A 98 -7.63 -12.15 -9.60
CA PRO A 98 -7.71 -10.75 -9.22
C PRO A 98 -7.35 -10.55 -7.75
N LEU A 99 -6.57 -9.52 -7.44
CA LEU A 99 -6.03 -9.27 -6.11
C LEU A 99 -6.52 -7.94 -5.54
N LYS A 100 -6.40 -7.77 -4.23
CA LYS A 100 -6.56 -6.47 -3.52
C LYS A 100 -7.70 -5.61 -4.06
N GLY A 101 -7.35 -4.48 -4.73
CA GLY A 101 -8.27 -3.48 -5.26
C GLY A 101 -9.38 -4.02 -6.15
N CYS A 102 -9.07 -5.03 -6.96
CA CYS A 102 -10.04 -5.67 -7.84
C CYS A 102 -11.17 -6.38 -7.07
N ASN A 103 -10.85 -6.94 -5.91
CA ASN A 103 -11.83 -7.62 -5.05
C ASN A 103 -12.43 -6.66 -4.01
N LEU A 104 -11.60 -5.86 -3.35
CA LEU A 104 -12.02 -5.00 -2.24
C LEU A 104 -13.06 -3.96 -2.65
N LYS A 105 -12.98 -3.39 -3.86
CA LYS A 105 -14.01 -2.43 -4.31
C LYS A 105 -15.43 -2.97 -4.25
N LYS A 106 -15.61 -4.28 -4.42
CA LYS A 106 -16.92 -4.95 -4.46
C LYS A 106 -17.59 -5.05 -3.10
N ILE A 107 -16.83 -4.98 -2.02
CA ILE A 107 -17.33 -5.09 -0.64
C ILE A 107 -17.46 -3.75 0.08
N TYR A 108 -17.02 -2.64 -0.54
CA TYR A 108 -17.33 -1.30 -0.05
C TYR A 108 -18.80 -0.95 -0.30
N PRO A 109 -19.42 -0.06 0.51
CA PRO A 109 -20.82 0.37 0.30
C PRO A 109 -21.06 0.90 -1.11
N THR A 110 -20.09 1.61 -1.68
CA THR A 110 -20.02 1.98 -3.10
C THR A 110 -18.58 1.95 -3.58
N GLN A 111 -18.37 1.53 -4.83
CA GLN A 111 -17.04 1.23 -5.37
C GLN A 111 -16.08 2.43 -5.39
N GLU A 112 -16.61 3.64 -5.57
CA GLU A 112 -15.82 4.87 -5.59
C GLU A 112 -15.29 5.28 -4.21
N MET A 113 -15.84 4.77 -3.12
CA MET A 113 -15.29 5.02 -1.78
C MET A 113 -13.87 4.45 -1.63
N ARG A 114 -13.53 3.44 -2.41
CA ARG A 114 -12.18 2.90 -2.46
C ARG A 114 -11.42 3.42 -3.68
N ALA A 115 -10.52 4.38 -3.44
CA ALA A 115 -9.58 4.83 -4.46
C ALA A 115 -8.65 3.68 -4.87
N MET A 116 -8.46 3.48 -6.17
CA MET A 116 -7.57 2.47 -6.75
C MET A 116 -6.58 3.16 -7.69
N GLY A 117 -5.29 3.03 -7.43
CA GLY A 117 -4.24 3.59 -8.29
C GLY A 117 -3.88 2.64 -9.42
N ASP A 118 -3.84 1.36 -9.10
CA ASP A 118 -3.46 0.24 -9.93
C ASP A 118 -4.42 -0.93 -9.72
N ALA A 119 -4.55 -1.78 -10.71
CA ALA A 119 -5.21 -3.07 -10.58
C ALA A 119 -4.14 -4.17 -10.53
N ASP A 120 -4.31 -5.12 -9.63
CA ASP A 120 -3.39 -6.24 -9.44
C ASP A 120 -4.07 -7.54 -9.87
N ILE A 121 -3.41 -8.32 -10.74
CA ILE A 121 -3.88 -9.66 -11.15
C ILE A 121 -2.69 -10.62 -11.11
N LEU A 122 -2.79 -11.73 -10.39
CA LEU A 122 -1.80 -12.80 -10.43
C LEU A 122 -2.02 -13.63 -11.68
N ILE A 123 -0.96 -13.92 -12.42
CA ILE A 123 -0.95 -14.73 -13.63
C ILE A 123 0.06 -15.88 -13.51
N ARG A 124 -0.13 -16.92 -14.31
CA ARG A 124 0.91 -17.95 -14.48
C ARG A 124 1.98 -17.45 -15.42
N LEU A 125 3.22 -17.48 -14.94
CA LEU A 125 4.37 -16.96 -15.71
C LEU A 125 4.52 -17.64 -17.07
N GLU A 126 4.27 -18.94 -17.15
CA GLU A 126 4.32 -19.73 -18.37
C GLU A 126 3.26 -19.34 -19.42
N GLN A 127 2.20 -18.64 -19.01
CA GLN A 127 1.17 -18.15 -19.92
C GLN A 127 1.43 -16.71 -20.43
N TYR A 128 2.48 -16.05 -19.94
CA TYR A 128 2.70 -14.62 -20.21
C TYR A 128 2.87 -14.31 -21.71
N GLU A 129 3.52 -15.17 -22.47
CA GLU A 129 3.66 -14.97 -23.92
C GLU A 129 2.33 -15.00 -24.70
N LYS A 130 1.30 -15.67 -24.16
CA LYS A 130 -0.07 -15.62 -24.68
C LYS A 130 -0.80 -14.36 -24.23
N ILE A 131 -0.47 -13.84 -23.05
CA ILE A 131 -1.11 -12.64 -22.47
C ILE A 131 -0.69 -11.37 -23.24
N LYS A 132 0.55 -11.26 -23.66
CA LYS A 132 1.08 -10.07 -24.36
C LYS A 132 0.20 -9.60 -25.53
N PRO A 133 -0.12 -10.45 -26.54
CA PRO A 133 -0.95 -10.02 -27.66
C PRO A 133 -2.39 -9.69 -27.25
N ILE A 134 -2.93 -10.33 -26.21
CA ILE A 134 -4.24 -10.02 -25.64
C ILE A 134 -4.24 -8.59 -25.09
N MET A 135 -3.23 -8.25 -24.25
CA MET A 135 -3.12 -6.90 -23.66
C MET A 135 -2.96 -5.82 -24.73
N GLN A 136 -2.14 -6.08 -25.76
CA GLN A 136 -1.97 -5.18 -26.89
C GLN A 136 -3.28 -5.00 -27.68
N GLY A 137 -4.02 -6.09 -27.91
CA GLY A 137 -5.33 -6.07 -28.57
C GLY A 137 -6.38 -5.26 -27.78
N LEU A 138 -6.29 -5.23 -26.46
CA LEU A 138 -7.12 -4.40 -25.57
C LEU A 138 -6.63 -2.93 -25.48
N GLY A 139 -5.58 -2.56 -26.22
CA GLY A 139 -5.05 -1.20 -26.26
C GLY A 139 -4.18 -0.82 -25.05
N TYR A 140 -3.58 -1.81 -24.38
CA TYR A 140 -2.59 -1.57 -23.32
C TYR A 140 -1.16 -1.52 -23.88
N GLU A 141 -0.36 -0.64 -23.32
CA GLU A 141 1.07 -0.51 -23.58
C GLU A 141 1.87 -1.16 -22.46
N ASP A 142 2.93 -1.89 -22.81
CA ASP A 142 3.92 -2.39 -21.85
C ASP A 142 4.72 -1.22 -21.30
N VAL A 143 4.77 -1.08 -19.98
CA VAL A 143 5.44 0.03 -19.31
C VAL A 143 6.74 -0.40 -18.71
N LYS A 144 6.75 -1.54 -17.99
CA LYS A 144 7.87 -1.99 -17.18
C LYS A 144 7.71 -3.46 -16.79
N GLU A 145 8.82 -4.14 -16.69
CA GLU A 145 8.93 -5.45 -16.04
C GLU A 145 9.78 -5.33 -14.77
N SER A 146 9.38 -6.03 -13.71
CA SER A 146 10.14 -6.19 -12.49
C SER A 146 10.35 -7.68 -12.16
N SER A 147 11.04 -7.97 -11.06
CA SER A 147 11.25 -9.35 -10.60
C SER A 147 9.96 -10.07 -10.17
N TYR A 148 8.87 -9.35 -9.95
CA TYR A 148 7.60 -9.92 -9.46
C TYR A 148 6.34 -9.48 -10.22
N ASP A 149 6.43 -8.54 -11.17
CA ASP A 149 5.30 -8.06 -11.98
C ASP A 149 5.69 -7.66 -13.41
N PHE A 150 4.67 -7.56 -14.27
CA PHE A 150 4.67 -6.88 -15.56
C PHE A 150 3.66 -5.74 -15.50
N CYS A 151 4.09 -4.52 -15.77
CA CYS A 151 3.23 -3.35 -15.70
C CYS A 151 2.70 -2.96 -17.08
N TRP A 152 1.40 -2.82 -17.19
CA TRP A 152 0.68 -2.41 -18.39
C TRP A 152 -0.14 -1.15 -18.10
N LYS A 153 -0.36 -0.30 -19.08
CA LYS A 153 -1.22 0.88 -18.93
C LYS A 153 -2.01 1.17 -20.19
N ASN A 154 -3.17 1.76 -19.99
CA ASN A 154 -3.88 2.55 -20.99
C ASN A 154 -4.33 3.88 -20.36
N LYS A 155 -5.24 4.62 -21.02
CA LYS A 155 -5.75 5.90 -20.51
C LYS A 155 -6.59 5.77 -19.22
N ASP A 156 -7.18 4.60 -18.96
CA ASP A 156 -8.16 4.40 -17.90
C ASP A 156 -7.62 3.57 -16.73
N LEU A 157 -6.59 2.73 -16.95
CA LEU A 157 -6.09 1.79 -15.95
C LEU A 157 -4.57 1.61 -16.04
N TYR A 158 -3.91 1.58 -14.87
CA TYR A 158 -2.60 1.00 -14.67
C TYR A 158 -2.78 -0.40 -14.11
N LEU A 159 -2.17 -1.40 -14.73
CA LEU A 159 -2.32 -2.81 -14.40
C LEU A 159 -0.98 -3.42 -14.04
N GLU A 160 -0.92 -4.16 -12.93
CA GLU A 160 0.20 -5.00 -12.54
C GLU A 160 -0.19 -6.48 -12.67
N LEU A 161 0.42 -7.16 -13.64
CA LEU A 161 0.32 -8.61 -13.78
C LEU A 161 1.41 -9.26 -12.93
N HIS A 162 1.02 -9.79 -11.79
CA HIS A 162 1.92 -10.36 -10.82
C HIS A 162 2.38 -11.76 -11.21
N LYS A 163 3.69 -12.01 -11.13
CA LYS A 163 4.33 -13.34 -11.24
C LYS A 163 4.25 -14.10 -9.91
N ARG A 164 4.19 -13.35 -8.80
CA ARG A 164 4.09 -13.79 -7.41
C ARG A 164 3.56 -12.67 -6.52
N LEU A 165 3.05 -13.04 -5.34
CA LEU A 165 2.43 -12.06 -4.42
C LEU A 165 3.43 -11.15 -3.73
N PHE A 166 4.64 -11.64 -3.46
CA PHE A 166 5.70 -10.91 -2.76
C PHE A 166 7.03 -11.02 -3.49
N GLY A 167 7.85 -9.98 -3.40
CA GLY A 167 9.17 -9.95 -3.98
C GLY A 167 10.16 -10.87 -3.23
N PRO A 168 11.27 -11.30 -3.88
CA PRO A 168 12.23 -12.24 -3.28
C PRO A 168 12.92 -11.71 -2.01
N ASN A 169 12.85 -10.40 -1.77
CA ASN A 169 13.42 -9.78 -0.56
C ASN A 169 12.52 -9.93 0.69
N GLU A 170 11.25 -10.30 0.50
CA GLU A 170 10.32 -10.60 1.59
C GLU A 170 10.30 -12.11 1.87
N VAL A 171 11.42 -12.63 2.39
CA VAL A 171 11.69 -14.07 2.53
C VAL A 171 10.60 -14.79 3.33
N ASP A 172 10.16 -14.22 4.46
CA ASP A 172 9.13 -14.79 5.32
C ASP A 172 7.80 -14.93 4.58
N LEU A 173 7.40 -13.88 3.85
CA LEU A 173 6.15 -13.84 3.10
C LEU A 173 6.22 -14.76 1.88
N CYS A 174 7.35 -14.78 1.17
CA CYS A 174 7.58 -15.71 0.08
C CYS A 174 7.52 -17.16 0.55
N GLY A 175 8.08 -17.48 1.72
CA GLY A 175 8.05 -18.82 2.31
C GLY A 175 6.63 -19.29 2.63
N TYR A 176 5.74 -18.39 3.07
CA TYR A 176 4.35 -18.72 3.39
C TYR A 176 3.45 -18.77 2.14
N PHE A 177 3.57 -17.80 1.25
CA PHE A 177 2.67 -17.66 0.09
C PHE A 177 3.16 -18.39 -1.16
N GLY A 178 4.46 -18.76 -1.22
CA GLY A 178 5.05 -19.29 -2.45
C GLY A 178 4.97 -18.26 -3.58
N THR A 179 4.42 -18.68 -4.70
CA THR A 179 4.06 -17.78 -5.80
C THR A 179 2.71 -17.11 -5.61
N GLY A 180 1.87 -17.65 -4.73
CA GLY A 180 0.47 -17.28 -4.50
C GLY A 180 -0.52 -18.31 -5.03
N TRP A 181 -0.10 -19.11 -6.01
CA TRP A 181 -0.92 -20.20 -6.59
C TRP A 181 -1.14 -21.34 -5.59
N GLU A 182 -0.26 -21.51 -4.63
CA GLU A 182 -0.35 -22.48 -3.55
C GLU A 182 -1.48 -22.18 -2.55
N LYS A 183 -2.01 -20.95 -2.58
CA LYS A 183 -3.16 -20.50 -1.79
C LYS A 183 -4.43 -20.33 -2.61
N ALA A 184 -4.34 -20.55 -3.92
CA ALA A 184 -5.44 -20.39 -4.85
C ALA A 184 -6.26 -21.68 -5.00
N HIS A 185 -7.56 -21.51 -5.15
CA HIS A 185 -8.46 -22.57 -5.59
C HIS A 185 -9.23 -22.09 -6.83
N GLN A 186 -9.48 -23.01 -7.74
CA GLN A 186 -10.19 -22.70 -8.97
C GLN A 186 -11.65 -22.35 -8.67
N GLY A 187 -12.08 -21.22 -9.17
CA GLY A 187 -13.47 -20.78 -9.17
C GLY A 187 -14.19 -21.21 -10.45
N GLN A 188 -14.93 -20.30 -11.04
CA GLN A 188 -15.61 -20.53 -12.32
C GLN A 188 -14.62 -20.25 -13.48
N GLY A 189 -14.57 -21.14 -14.46
CA GLY A 189 -13.72 -21.00 -15.65
C GLY A 189 -12.22 -21.06 -15.31
N PHE A 190 -11.49 -20.06 -15.76
CA PHE A 190 -10.05 -19.89 -15.54
C PHE A 190 -9.72 -18.93 -14.40
N ARG A 191 -10.73 -18.44 -13.71
CA ARG A 191 -10.58 -17.60 -12.52
C ARG A 191 -10.20 -18.46 -11.32
N TYR A 192 -9.27 -17.94 -10.53
CA TYR A 192 -8.88 -18.45 -9.22
C TYR A 192 -9.13 -17.41 -8.14
N ASP A 193 -9.38 -17.88 -6.92
CA ASP A 193 -9.59 -17.04 -5.74
C ASP A 193 -8.85 -17.68 -4.54
N MET A 194 -8.53 -16.89 -3.53
CA MET A 194 -8.04 -17.39 -2.23
C MET A 194 -9.23 -17.72 -1.32
N SER A 195 -9.01 -18.53 -0.27
CA SER A 195 -9.96 -18.57 0.83
C SER A 195 -10.08 -17.17 1.46
N ARG A 196 -11.21 -16.88 2.12
CA ARG A 196 -11.42 -15.57 2.75
C ARG A 196 -10.35 -15.25 3.78
N GLU A 197 -9.89 -16.24 4.54
CA GLU A 197 -8.82 -16.07 5.51
C GLU A 197 -7.48 -15.84 4.83
N ASP A 198 -7.15 -16.57 3.76
CA ASP A 198 -5.88 -16.40 3.04
C ASP A 198 -5.84 -15.04 2.32
N GLU A 199 -6.98 -14.57 1.76
CA GLU A 199 -7.07 -13.23 1.18
C GLU A 199 -6.94 -12.15 2.26
N TYR A 200 -7.58 -12.31 3.43
CA TYR A 200 -7.42 -11.40 4.56
C TYR A 200 -5.95 -11.32 5.01
N VAL A 201 -5.31 -12.48 5.18
CA VAL A 201 -3.89 -12.56 5.54
C VAL A 201 -3.02 -11.89 4.48
N TYR A 202 -3.33 -12.08 3.20
CA TYR A 202 -2.59 -11.42 2.11
C TYR A 202 -2.73 -9.90 2.15
N ILE A 203 -3.95 -9.36 2.33
CA ILE A 203 -4.18 -7.91 2.43
C ILE A 203 -3.46 -7.35 3.66
N PHE A 204 -3.52 -8.06 4.80
CA PHE A 204 -2.86 -7.65 6.04
C PHE A 204 -1.34 -7.64 5.90
N THR A 205 -0.75 -8.71 5.37
CA THR A 205 0.71 -8.81 5.20
C THR A 205 1.24 -7.80 4.20
N HIS A 206 0.47 -7.53 3.14
CA HIS A 206 0.79 -6.48 2.18
C HIS A 206 0.75 -5.08 2.85
N MET A 207 -0.25 -4.81 3.69
CA MET A 207 -0.32 -3.60 4.51
C MET A 207 0.88 -3.52 5.47
N ALA A 208 1.16 -4.58 6.23
CA ALA A 208 2.25 -4.63 7.19
C ALA A 208 3.62 -4.40 6.54
N LYS A 209 3.87 -4.97 5.36
CA LYS A 209 5.06 -4.74 4.55
C LYS A 209 5.28 -3.25 4.28
N HIS A 210 4.27 -2.57 3.76
CA HIS A 210 4.38 -1.13 3.47
C HIS A 210 4.46 -0.29 4.72
N PHE A 211 3.67 -0.62 5.75
CA PHE A 211 3.69 0.06 7.05
C PHE A 211 5.09 0.04 7.66
N ARG A 212 5.73 -1.12 7.67
CA ARG A 212 7.07 -1.36 8.18
C ARG A 212 8.14 -0.59 7.42
N PHE A 213 8.00 -0.51 6.09
CA PHE A 213 9.04 0.04 5.23
C PHE A 213 8.99 1.56 5.07
N CYS A 214 7.80 2.15 4.92
CA CYS A 214 7.67 3.59 4.67
C CYS A 214 6.51 4.26 5.41
N GLY A 215 5.74 3.50 6.18
CA GLY A 215 4.43 3.92 6.65
C GLY A 215 3.38 3.88 5.53
N ILE A 216 2.13 3.88 5.92
CA ILE A 216 0.98 3.94 5.00
C ILE A 216 -0.17 4.72 5.63
N GLY A 217 -1.13 5.13 4.80
CA GLY A 217 -2.30 5.85 5.24
C GLY A 217 -3.43 4.97 5.78
N VAL A 218 -4.40 5.64 6.39
CA VAL A 218 -5.58 5.03 7.02
C VAL A 218 -6.41 4.18 6.05
N ARG A 219 -6.36 4.46 4.75
CA ARG A 219 -7.11 3.71 3.73
C ARG A 219 -6.86 2.20 3.79
N HIS A 220 -5.63 1.78 4.01
CA HIS A 220 -5.27 0.35 4.09
C HIS A 220 -5.87 -0.34 5.33
N PHE A 221 -6.03 0.42 6.41
CA PHE A 221 -6.72 -0.03 7.61
C PHE A 221 -8.23 -0.12 7.37
N VAL A 222 -8.79 0.85 6.63
CA VAL A 222 -10.20 0.84 6.22
C VAL A 222 -10.48 -0.39 5.33
N ASP A 223 -9.59 -0.75 4.41
CA ASP A 223 -9.71 -1.96 3.58
C ASP A 223 -9.91 -3.22 4.45
N LEU A 224 -9.07 -3.40 5.48
CA LEU A 224 -9.16 -4.55 6.40
C LEU A 224 -10.40 -4.51 7.28
N TYR A 225 -10.80 -3.33 7.78
CA TYR A 225 -12.02 -3.17 8.55
C TYR A 225 -13.26 -3.50 7.73
N VAL A 226 -13.36 -2.99 6.50
CA VAL A 226 -14.46 -3.29 5.58
C VAL A 226 -14.49 -4.79 5.25
N TYR A 227 -13.33 -5.41 5.05
CA TYR A 227 -13.23 -6.85 4.81
C TYR A 227 -13.77 -7.67 5.99
N SER A 228 -13.34 -7.36 7.21
CA SER A 228 -13.82 -8.05 8.41
C SER A 228 -15.33 -7.92 8.61
N ARG A 229 -15.90 -6.79 8.22
CA ARG A 229 -17.37 -6.57 8.30
C ARG A 229 -18.14 -7.28 7.20
N ALA A 230 -17.58 -7.36 5.99
CA ALA A 230 -18.19 -8.08 4.88
C ALA A 230 -18.21 -9.60 5.11
N TYR A 231 -17.24 -10.10 5.88
CA TYR A 231 -17.10 -11.53 6.19
C TYR A 231 -17.01 -11.75 7.70
N PRO A 232 -18.14 -11.67 8.44
CA PRO A 232 -18.15 -11.81 9.91
C PRO A 232 -17.87 -13.24 10.38
N ASP A 233 -17.91 -14.21 9.49
CA ASP A 233 -17.66 -15.64 9.70
C ASP A 233 -16.19 -16.05 9.51
N LEU A 234 -15.26 -15.09 9.36
CA LEU A 234 -13.82 -15.38 9.27
C LEU A 234 -13.34 -16.21 10.47
N ASP A 235 -12.56 -17.27 10.18
CA ASP A 235 -11.88 -18.04 11.22
C ASP A 235 -10.70 -17.24 11.79
N VAL A 236 -11.00 -16.45 12.84
CA VAL A 236 -10.02 -15.63 13.54
C VAL A 236 -8.89 -16.47 14.14
N ALA A 237 -9.18 -17.70 14.60
CA ALA A 237 -8.15 -18.58 15.17
C ALA A 237 -7.13 -19.03 14.10
N LYS A 238 -7.62 -19.36 12.89
CA LYS A 238 -6.76 -19.65 11.73
C LYS A 238 -5.92 -18.44 11.35
N ILE A 239 -6.52 -17.24 11.31
CA ILE A 239 -5.81 -15.99 11.02
C ILE A 239 -4.72 -15.73 12.07
N GLU A 240 -5.04 -15.77 13.38
CA GLU A 240 -4.06 -15.55 14.44
C GLU A 240 -2.93 -16.58 14.44
N LYS A 241 -3.22 -17.85 14.17
CA LYS A 241 -2.20 -18.88 14.00
C LYS A 241 -1.23 -18.53 12.88
N THR A 242 -1.74 -18.06 11.74
CA THR A 242 -0.93 -17.63 10.60
C THR A 242 -0.15 -16.36 10.93
N MET A 243 -0.75 -15.37 11.57
CA MET A 243 -0.05 -14.15 12.02
C MET A 243 1.09 -14.48 13.00
N LYS A 244 0.90 -15.48 13.88
CA LYS A 244 1.96 -15.96 14.77
C LYS A 244 3.11 -16.58 13.98
N GLN A 245 2.82 -17.42 13.01
CA GLN A 245 3.82 -18.02 12.12
C GLN A 245 4.64 -16.96 11.37
N LEU A 246 3.98 -15.88 10.94
CA LEU A 246 4.59 -14.74 10.23
C LEU A 246 5.19 -13.68 11.17
N ARG A 247 5.22 -13.91 12.49
CA ARG A 247 5.72 -12.96 13.51
C ARG A 247 4.99 -11.61 13.50
N LEU A 248 3.73 -11.59 13.08
CA LEU A 248 2.87 -10.41 12.96
C LEU A 248 1.72 -10.39 13.97
N LEU A 249 1.61 -11.36 14.88
CA LEU A 249 0.45 -11.53 15.75
C LEU A 249 0.20 -10.32 16.66
N GLU A 250 1.24 -9.76 17.25
CA GLU A 250 1.10 -8.59 18.13
C GLU A 250 0.63 -7.36 17.34
N PHE A 251 1.25 -7.10 16.21
CA PHE A 251 0.83 -6.02 15.32
C PHE A 251 -0.61 -6.21 14.83
N TYR A 252 -0.99 -7.42 14.45
CA TYR A 252 -2.36 -7.77 14.05
C TYR A 252 -3.37 -7.43 15.16
N ARG A 253 -3.11 -7.85 16.39
CA ARG A 253 -3.97 -7.57 17.54
C ARG A 253 -4.06 -6.06 17.85
N ASN A 254 -2.97 -5.33 17.68
CA ASN A 254 -2.94 -3.89 17.86
C ASN A 254 -3.74 -3.17 16.77
N VAL A 255 -3.67 -3.63 15.52
CA VAL A 255 -4.51 -3.12 14.41
C VAL A 255 -5.99 -3.41 14.66
N CYS A 256 -6.35 -4.61 15.12
CA CYS A 256 -7.73 -4.94 15.48
C CYS A 256 -8.25 -4.07 16.63
N ARG A 257 -7.41 -3.72 17.62
CA ARG A 257 -7.77 -2.74 18.67
C ARG A 257 -7.98 -1.34 18.08
N ALA A 258 -7.13 -0.93 17.14
CA ALA A 258 -7.30 0.35 16.46
C ALA A 258 -8.65 0.43 15.72
N PHE A 259 -9.11 -0.65 15.09
CA PHE A 259 -10.44 -0.67 14.47
C PHE A 259 -11.57 -0.41 15.45
N LYS A 260 -11.50 -1.01 16.65
CA LYS A 260 -12.49 -0.79 17.71
C LYS A 260 -12.49 0.66 18.19
N VAL A 261 -11.31 1.26 18.34
CA VAL A 261 -11.19 2.68 18.73
C VAL A 261 -11.67 3.61 17.62
N TRP A 262 -11.33 3.33 16.37
CA TRP A 262 -11.63 4.22 15.25
C TRP A 262 -13.08 4.14 14.78
N PHE A 263 -13.68 2.97 14.87
CA PHE A 263 -14.97 2.70 14.22
C PHE A 263 -16.06 2.14 15.15
N GLU A 264 -15.73 1.78 16.41
CA GLU A 264 -16.66 1.11 17.32
C GLU A 264 -16.72 1.77 18.74
N ASP A 265 -16.23 3.01 18.86
CA ASP A 265 -16.26 3.81 20.10
C ASP A 265 -15.55 3.18 21.31
N ALA A 266 -14.61 2.26 21.10
CA ALA A 266 -13.80 1.73 22.18
C ALA A 266 -12.83 2.80 22.75
N PRO A 267 -12.48 2.72 24.05
CA PRO A 267 -11.53 3.65 24.64
C PRO A 267 -10.15 3.49 24.00
N THR A 268 -9.46 4.63 23.82
CA THR A 268 -8.09 4.62 23.29
C THR A 268 -7.08 4.14 24.33
N ASP A 269 -5.98 3.58 23.85
CA ASP A 269 -4.82 3.17 24.64
C ASP A 269 -3.53 3.72 24.01
N PRO A 270 -2.39 3.75 24.74
CA PRO A 270 -1.14 4.34 24.22
C PRO A 270 -0.63 3.73 22.91
N VAL A 271 -0.85 2.43 22.66
CA VAL A 271 -0.41 1.77 21.43
C VAL A 271 -1.32 2.16 20.26
N THR A 272 -2.62 2.18 20.48
CA THR A 272 -3.59 2.62 19.48
C THR A 272 -3.39 4.09 19.11
N GLU A 273 -3.07 4.94 20.09
CA GLU A 273 -2.76 6.35 19.83
C GLU A 273 -1.48 6.51 19.00
N LEU A 274 -0.45 5.72 19.31
CA LEU A 274 0.80 5.68 18.55
C LEU A 274 0.56 5.25 17.09
N ILE A 275 -0.23 4.18 16.87
CA ILE A 275 -0.62 3.72 15.52
C ILE A 275 -1.39 4.83 14.79
N THR A 276 -2.35 5.47 15.46
CA THR A 276 -3.14 6.55 14.87
C THR A 276 -2.24 7.69 14.40
N GLN A 277 -1.36 8.16 15.27
CA GLN A 277 -0.42 9.23 14.94
C GLN A 277 0.49 8.85 13.78
N TYR A 278 1.07 7.64 13.81
CA TYR A 278 1.95 7.15 12.75
C TYR A 278 1.26 7.06 11.40
N VAL A 279 0.04 6.50 11.37
CA VAL A 279 -0.78 6.36 10.15
C VAL A 279 -1.12 7.72 9.55
N PHE A 280 -1.61 8.65 10.36
CA PHE A 280 -2.02 9.96 9.86
C PHE A 280 -0.85 10.85 9.42
N THR A 281 0.33 10.69 10.02
CA THR A 281 1.54 11.41 9.60
C THR A 281 2.26 10.80 8.41
N SER A 282 2.03 9.51 8.12
CA SER A 282 2.69 8.81 7.00
C SER A 282 2.15 9.17 5.62
N GLY A 283 0.95 9.76 5.50
CA GLY A 283 0.29 9.95 4.21
C GLY A 283 -0.14 8.63 3.55
N SER A 284 -0.75 8.69 2.38
CA SER A 284 -1.35 7.51 1.72
C SER A 284 -0.35 6.42 1.34
N PHE A 285 0.88 6.81 0.98
CA PHE A 285 1.92 5.92 0.42
C PHE A 285 3.23 5.95 1.22
N GLY A 286 3.16 6.38 2.46
CA GLY A 286 4.33 6.50 3.32
C GLY A 286 5.15 7.76 3.07
N THR A 287 6.23 7.92 3.83
CA THR A 287 7.16 9.04 3.74
C THR A 287 8.56 8.58 3.34
N MET A 288 9.29 9.48 2.69
CA MET A 288 10.70 9.24 2.38
C MET A 288 11.56 9.12 3.64
N GLU A 289 11.17 9.82 4.69
CA GLU A 289 11.86 9.80 5.98
C GLU A 289 11.73 8.42 6.64
N ASN A 290 10.51 7.90 6.80
CA ASN A 290 10.28 6.56 7.32
C ASN A 290 11.01 5.49 6.50
N LYS A 291 10.98 5.62 5.17
CA LYS A 291 11.69 4.71 4.26
C LYS A 291 13.19 4.68 4.52
N LEU A 292 13.81 5.84 4.73
CA LEU A 292 15.23 5.92 5.00
C LEU A 292 15.59 5.33 6.36
N TYR A 293 14.82 5.66 7.42
CA TYR A 293 15.05 5.09 8.76
C TYR A 293 14.89 3.57 8.76
N SER A 294 13.80 3.04 8.22
CA SER A 294 13.59 1.59 8.12
C SER A 294 14.69 0.90 7.32
N THR A 295 15.15 1.51 6.22
CA THR A 295 16.26 0.95 5.42
C THR A 295 17.54 0.85 6.23
N GLU A 296 17.88 1.83 7.06
CA GLU A 296 19.10 1.80 7.87
C GLU A 296 19.01 0.78 9.01
N VAL A 297 17.83 0.67 9.67
CA VAL A 297 17.61 -0.38 10.69
C VAL A 297 17.75 -1.78 10.08
N ILE A 298 17.12 -2.03 8.93
CA ILE A 298 17.21 -3.34 8.25
C ILE A 298 18.66 -3.67 7.89
N LYS A 299 19.43 -2.71 7.34
CA LYS A 299 20.84 -2.92 7.01
C LYS A 299 21.71 -3.21 8.24
N ALA A 300 21.45 -2.53 9.36
CA ALA A 300 22.18 -2.75 10.60
C ALA A 300 21.90 -4.16 11.15
N GLY A 301 20.63 -4.60 11.17
CA GLY A 301 20.23 -5.94 11.58
C GLY A 301 20.88 -7.05 10.74
N GLN A 302 20.89 -6.90 9.41
CA GLN A 302 21.49 -7.88 8.48
C GLN A 302 23.01 -8.07 8.70
N LYS A 303 23.73 -7.03 9.16
CA LYS A 303 25.19 -7.08 9.31
C LYS A 303 25.66 -7.39 10.73
N LYS A 304 24.74 -7.49 11.73
CA LYS A 304 25.08 -7.51 13.15
C LYS A 304 26.05 -6.36 13.56
N GLU A 305 26.04 -5.27 12.80
CA GLU A 305 26.85 -4.08 13.05
C GLU A 305 26.00 -3.05 13.80
N GLU A 306 26.62 -2.34 14.74
CA GLU A 306 26.03 -1.13 15.33
C GLU A 306 25.69 -0.12 14.21
N VAL A 307 24.63 0.66 14.39
CA VAL A 307 24.14 1.70 13.45
C VAL A 307 25.19 2.78 13.14
N LYS A 308 26.34 2.75 13.83
CA LYS A 308 27.47 3.67 13.66
C LYS A 308 27.92 3.76 12.20
N ASN A 309 27.96 4.99 11.67
CA ASN A 309 28.31 5.35 10.28
C ASN A 309 27.21 5.13 9.21
N SER A 310 25.95 4.97 9.60
CA SER A 310 24.83 4.84 8.65
C SER A 310 24.75 6.01 7.65
N ARG A 311 25.08 7.21 8.09
CA ARG A 311 25.06 8.45 7.31
C ARG A 311 25.99 8.43 6.10
N ALA A 312 27.26 8.07 6.30
CA ALA A 312 28.24 7.99 5.23
C ALA A 312 27.90 6.87 4.23
N LYS A 313 27.45 5.72 4.73
CA LYS A 313 27.00 4.57 3.94
C LYS A 313 25.73 4.93 3.12
N SER A 314 24.80 5.65 3.69
CA SER A 314 23.56 6.11 3.03
C SER A 314 23.83 7.14 1.94
N LEU A 315 24.74 8.09 2.18
CA LEU A 315 25.20 9.04 1.17
C LEU A 315 25.91 8.33 0.03
N PHE A 316 26.82 7.41 0.35
CA PHE A 316 27.52 6.64 -0.68
C PHE A 316 26.55 5.81 -1.53
N SER A 317 25.60 5.10 -0.92
CA SER A 317 24.60 4.31 -1.65
C SER A 317 23.62 5.17 -2.46
N ALA A 318 23.41 6.42 -2.06
CA ALA A 318 22.60 7.37 -2.85
C ALA A 318 23.31 7.85 -4.12
N LEU A 319 24.64 8.03 -4.03
CA LEU A 319 25.47 8.43 -5.16
C LEU A 319 25.81 7.24 -6.08
N PHE A 320 26.08 6.08 -5.49
CA PHE A 320 26.52 4.86 -6.17
C PHE A 320 25.57 3.70 -5.79
N PRO A 321 24.32 3.69 -6.31
CA PRO A 321 23.37 2.63 -6.03
C PRO A 321 23.84 1.29 -6.59
N SER A 322 23.41 0.18 -5.99
CA SER A 322 23.71 -1.17 -6.46
C SER A 322 23.19 -1.44 -7.88
N LEU A 323 23.75 -2.47 -8.52
CA LEU A 323 23.31 -2.91 -9.85
C LEU A 323 21.78 -3.15 -9.89
N ASP A 324 21.23 -3.85 -8.88
CA ASP A 324 19.80 -4.15 -8.79
C ASP A 324 18.93 -2.89 -8.79
N LEU A 325 19.34 -1.86 -8.03
CA LEU A 325 18.64 -0.57 -8.01
C LEU A 325 18.79 0.18 -9.34
N MET A 326 19.91 0.03 -10.03
CA MET A 326 20.12 0.65 -11.34
C MET A 326 19.33 -0.06 -12.44
N GLN A 327 19.20 -1.37 -12.38
CA GLN A 327 18.37 -2.17 -13.28
C GLN A 327 16.89 -1.75 -13.22
N LEU A 328 16.38 -1.39 -12.04
CA LEU A 328 15.02 -0.85 -11.88
C LEU A 328 14.76 0.45 -12.64
N SER A 329 15.83 1.22 -12.94
CA SER A 329 15.74 2.50 -13.66
C SER A 329 16.19 2.41 -15.12
N TYR A 330 17.02 1.44 -15.44
CA TYR A 330 17.66 1.28 -16.75
C TYR A 330 17.60 -0.15 -17.23
N ASN A 331 16.55 -0.50 -17.97
CA ASN A 331 16.27 -1.87 -18.43
C ASN A 331 17.43 -2.50 -19.23
N VAL A 332 18.26 -1.67 -19.89
CA VAL A 332 19.43 -2.15 -20.63
C VAL A 332 20.44 -2.87 -19.74
N LEU A 333 20.49 -2.55 -18.44
CA LEU A 333 21.37 -3.20 -17.47
C LEU A 333 20.93 -4.63 -17.09
N TYR A 334 19.69 -5.04 -17.36
CA TYR A 334 19.30 -6.45 -17.27
C TYR A 334 19.97 -7.28 -18.38
N LYS A 335 20.05 -6.70 -19.57
CA LYS A 335 20.64 -7.39 -20.73
C LYS A 335 22.17 -7.29 -20.74
N TYR A 336 22.74 -6.16 -20.29
CA TYR A 336 24.17 -5.88 -20.31
C TYR A 336 24.67 -5.34 -18.96
N PRO A 337 24.79 -6.19 -17.91
CA PRO A 337 25.22 -5.74 -16.57
C PRO A 337 26.61 -5.09 -16.54
N ILE A 338 27.49 -5.44 -17.47
CA ILE A 338 28.84 -4.91 -17.58
C ILE A 338 28.85 -3.39 -17.81
N LEU A 339 27.77 -2.82 -18.32
CA LEU A 339 27.63 -1.38 -18.54
C LEU A 339 27.31 -0.59 -17.25
N TYR A 340 27.09 -1.27 -16.13
CA TYR A 340 26.70 -0.66 -14.85
C TYR A 340 27.56 0.54 -14.43
N PRO A 341 28.92 0.54 -14.46
CA PRO A 341 29.69 1.69 -14.03
C PRO A 341 29.47 2.92 -14.92
N PHE A 342 29.20 2.73 -16.22
CA PHE A 342 28.95 3.83 -17.15
C PHE A 342 27.57 4.49 -16.95
N PHE A 343 26.65 3.83 -16.27
CA PHE A 343 25.34 4.39 -16.00
C PHE A 343 25.30 5.30 -14.75
N TRP A 344 26.33 5.34 -13.91
CA TRP A 344 26.41 6.30 -12.82
C TRP A 344 26.43 7.76 -13.32
N PRO A 345 27.32 8.16 -14.24
CA PRO A 345 27.29 9.52 -14.81
C PRO A 345 25.96 9.86 -15.48
N ILE A 346 25.39 8.92 -16.27
CA ILE A 346 24.08 9.11 -16.91
C ILE A 346 23.00 9.38 -15.87
N ARG A 347 22.99 8.60 -14.80
CA ARG A 347 22.07 8.79 -13.68
C ARG A 347 22.25 10.14 -12.99
N TRP A 348 23.50 10.58 -12.78
CA TRP A 348 23.74 11.88 -12.15
C TRP A 348 23.23 13.03 -13.02
N VAL A 349 23.39 12.94 -14.33
CA VAL A 349 22.83 13.92 -15.27
C VAL A 349 21.29 13.89 -15.25
N ASP A 350 20.68 12.71 -15.29
CA ASP A 350 19.21 12.55 -15.17
C ASP A 350 18.68 13.15 -13.87
N ILE A 351 19.38 12.91 -12.78
CA ILE A 351 19.10 13.48 -11.47
C ILE A 351 19.15 15.01 -11.49
N LEU A 352 20.17 15.57 -12.06
CA LEU A 352 20.38 17.03 -12.12
C LEU A 352 19.32 17.72 -12.97
N ILE A 353 18.85 17.06 -14.02
CA ILE A 353 17.86 17.63 -14.93
C ILE A 353 16.43 17.42 -14.42
N HIS A 354 16.06 16.19 -14.04
CA HIS A 354 14.66 15.80 -13.83
C HIS A 354 14.26 15.60 -12.35
N ARG A 355 15.22 15.34 -11.44
CA ARG A 355 14.94 14.89 -10.06
C ARG A 355 15.51 15.79 -8.95
N ARG A 356 15.96 17.00 -9.26
CA ARG A 356 16.61 17.94 -8.32
C ARG A 356 15.85 18.10 -7.00
N LYS A 357 14.52 18.33 -7.07
CA LYS A 357 13.68 18.55 -5.87
C LYS A 357 13.63 17.34 -4.93
N ASN A 358 13.57 16.13 -5.48
CA ASN A 358 13.49 14.91 -4.70
C ASN A 358 14.81 14.56 -4.03
N ILE A 359 15.91 14.87 -4.70
CA ILE A 359 17.24 14.63 -4.15
C ILE A 359 17.60 15.63 -3.07
N GLY A 360 17.28 16.91 -3.26
CA GLY A 360 17.45 17.89 -2.21
C GLY A 360 16.73 17.48 -0.92
N LYS A 361 15.47 17.03 -1.04
CA LYS A 361 14.73 16.48 0.11
C LYS A 361 15.42 15.27 0.74
N ARG A 362 15.86 14.31 -0.09
CA ARG A 362 16.54 13.10 0.40
C ARG A 362 17.86 13.43 1.11
N LEU A 363 18.65 14.34 0.55
CA LEU A 363 19.92 14.79 1.15
C LEU A 363 19.67 15.50 2.50
N ASN A 364 18.66 16.38 2.57
CA ASN A 364 18.30 17.06 3.80
C ASN A 364 17.89 16.05 4.90
N ILE A 365 17.10 15.02 4.56
CA ILE A 365 16.73 13.98 5.53
C ILE A 365 17.99 13.21 5.98
N ILE A 366 18.87 12.81 5.06
CA ILE A 366 20.11 12.09 5.40
C ILE A 366 21.02 12.99 6.28
N GLN A 367 21.10 14.29 6.02
CA GLN A 367 21.85 15.24 6.84
C GLN A 367 21.28 15.40 8.25
N SER A 368 19.95 15.35 8.40
CA SER A 368 19.25 15.43 9.69
C SER A 368 19.14 14.09 10.43
N MET A 369 19.55 13.00 9.80
CA MET A 369 19.49 11.65 10.36
C MET A 369 20.55 11.50 11.45
N THR A 370 20.11 11.05 12.63
CA THR A 370 20.98 10.69 13.77
C THR A 370 20.72 9.25 14.16
N ASP A 371 21.68 8.61 14.80
CA ASP A 371 21.53 7.24 15.28
C ASP A 371 20.37 7.17 16.29
N GLU A 372 20.20 8.18 17.15
CA GLU A 372 19.07 8.33 18.07
C GLU A 372 17.71 8.28 17.36
N LYS A 373 17.52 9.02 16.26
CA LYS A 373 16.27 9.01 15.49
C LYS A 373 15.99 7.67 14.81
N ILE A 374 17.03 6.94 14.43
CA ILE A 374 16.90 5.59 13.86
C ILE A 374 16.46 4.61 14.94
N GLU A 375 17.07 4.68 16.13
CA GLU A 375 16.70 3.88 17.29
C GLU A 375 15.28 4.19 17.76
N ASP A 376 14.89 5.48 17.83
CA ASP A 376 13.52 5.90 18.14
C ASP A 376 12.52 5.31 17.15
N HIS A 377 12.82 5.35 15.85
CA HIS A 377 11.96 4.75 14.83
C HIS A 377 11.81 3.23 15.04
N GLN A 378 12.90 2.53 15.35
CA GLN A 378 12.85 1.10 15.67
C GLN A 378 12.03 0.81 16.92
N GLN A 379 12.18 1.61 17.99
CA GLN A 379 11.39 1.47 19.20
C GLN A 379 9.90 1.73 18.96
N ILE A 380 9.54 2.72 18.12
CA ILE A 380 8.17 2.99 17.71
C ILE A 380 7.57 1.77 17.01
N MET A 381 8.30 1.16 16.05
CA MET A 381 7.85 -0.05 15.37
C MET A 381 7.64 -1.21 16.35
N ASN A 382 8.61 -1.46 17.22
CA ASN A 382 8.52 -2.52 18.21
C ASN A 382 7.34 -2.32 19.17
N ARG A 383 7.09 -1.09 19.64
CA ARG A 383 5.93 -0.78 20.50
C ARG A 383 4.57 -1.03 19.79
N MET A 384 4.52 -0.89 18.47
CA MET A 384 3.33 -1.23 17.68
C MET A 384 3.22 -2.74 17.41
N GLY A 385 4.20 -3.54 17.84
CA GLY A 385 4.24 -4.99 17.63
C GLY A 385 4.81 -5.40 16.26
N LEU A 386 5.56 -4.51 15.60
CA LEU A 386 6.09 -4.73 14.28
C LEU A 386 7.62 -4.66 14.27
N SER A 387 8.29 -5.81 14.29
CA SER A 387 9.75 -5.85 14.15
C SER A 387 10.20 -5.40 12.75
N LEU A 388 11.32 -4.66 12.68
CA LEU A 388 12.02 -4.37 11.44
C LEU A 388 13.02 -5.46 11.04
N ASP A 389 13.17 -6.48 11.88
CA ASP A 389 14.05 -7.62 11.65
C ASP A 389 13.37 -8.67 10.77
N PHE A 390 13.62 -8.59 9.46
CA PHE A 390 13.00 -9.46 8.47
C PHE A 390 13.81 -10.69 8.11
N ALA A 391 15.06 -10.71 8.46
CA ALA A 391 16.05 -11.43 7.67
C ALA A 391 16.63 -12.65 8.33
N GLN A 392 16.08 -13.19 9.40
CA GLN A 392 16.59 -14.45 9.94
C GLN A 392 15.47 -15.47 10.12
N PRO A 393 15.43 -16.53 9.30
CA PRO A 393 14.89 -17.79 9.74
C PRO A 393 15.80 -18.28 10.87
N ASP A 394 15.22 -18.71 12.01
CA ASP A 394 15.91 -19.46 13.04
C ASP A 394 16.43 -20.77 12.46
#